data_f301c38d9f1f8af18e1b44b25992be81
#
_entry.id   f301c38d9f1f8af18e1b44b25992be81
#
_cell.length_a   1.000
_cell.length_b   1.000
_cell.length_c   1.000
_cell.angle_alpha   90.00
_cell.angle_beta   90.00
_cell.angle_gamma   90.00
#
_symmetry.space_group_name_H-M   'P 1'
#
loop_
_entity.id
_entity.type
_entity.pdbx_description
1 polymer ?
#
loop_
_entity_poly.entity_id
_entity_poly.type
_entity_poly.pdbx_seq_one_letter_code
_entity_poly.pdbx_strand_id
1 'polypeptide(L)'
;MGTSKDSTIEIRAARPEDAEGIAIVHATSWRETYGRFVDDPDTSPWFDVERRVGMWRQNLAEETFVTVVAADGDEIVGFAAVQRTPEPEAVRDEELTMLYVLADRHGSGAGQGLLEAVLGDRPASLWVADDNPRARAFYTRNGFVADGASSAFGPIPRTVRLVR
;
A
#
# COMPACT_ATOMS: atom_id res chain seq x y z
N MET A 1 7.78 -9.40 -35.01
CA MET A 1 8.80 -9.07 -34.00
C MET A 1 8.18 -8.12 -33.01
N GLY A 2 7.72 -8.62 -31.90
CA GLY A 2 7.23 -7.78 -30.82
C GLY A 2 8.40 -7.10 -30.15
N THR A 3 8.54 -5.80 -30.28
CA THR A 3 9.34 -5.01 -29.37
C THR A 3 8.68 -5.11 -28.00
N SER A 4 9.23 -5.96 -27.14
CA SER A 4 8.98 -5.89 -25.71
C SER A 4 9.32 -4.46 -25.30
N LYS A 5 8.33 -3.61 -25.06
CA LYS A 5 8.56 -2.41 -24.28
C LYS A 5 8.96 -2.92 -22.91
N ASP A 6 10.23 -2.94 -22.62
CA ASP A 6 10.73 -2.95 -21.25
C ASP A 6 10.15 -1.69 -20.61
N SER A 7 8.97 -1.83 -20.01
CA SER A 7 8.37 -0.74 -19.26
C SER A 7 9.20 -0.58 -18.00
N THR A 8 10.03 0.46 -17.98
CA THR A 8 10.85 0.82 -16.83
C THR A 8 9.96 1.50 -15.80
N ILE A 9 9.73 0.83 -14.67
CA ILE A 9 9.01 1.40 -13.54
C ILE A 9 9.94 2.33 -12.79
N GLU A 10 9.54 3.59 -12.65
CA GLU A 10 10.23 4.60 -11.85
C GLU A 10 9.64 4.66 -10.45
N ILE A 11 10.50 4.63 -9.44
CA ILE A 11 10.10 4.85 -8.04
C ILE A 11 10.52 6.27 -7.66
N ARG A 12 9.58 7.08 -7.20
CA ARG A 12 9.82 8.48 -6.83
C ARG A 12 8.89 8.95 -5.73
N ALA A 13 9.20 10.09 -5.12
CA ALA A 13 8.31 10.75 -4.18
C ALA A 13 6.98 11.14 -4.86
N ALA A 14 5.89 11.01 -4.13
CA ALA A 14 4.58 11.44 -4.61
C ALA A 14 4.51 12.96 -4.74
N ARG A 15 3.73 13.43 -5.71
CA ARG A 15 3.45 14.84 -5.99
C ARG A 15 1.95 15.09 -5.85
N PRO A 16 1.50 16.34 -5.63
CA PRO A 16 0.06 16.63 -5.54
C PRO A 16 -0.77 16.12 -6.71
N GLU A 17 -0.24 16.21 -7.93
CA GLU A 17 -0.88 15.72 -9.15
C GLU A 17 -1.04 14.20 -9.24
N ASP A 18 -0.39 13.44 -8.35
CA ASP A 18 -0.50 11.97 -8.31
C ASP A 18 -1.75 11.48 -7.56
N ALA A 19 -2.50 12.36 -6.93
CA ALA A 19 -3.62 11.99 -6.06
C ALA A 19 -4.65 11.07 -6.74
N GLU A 20 -5.03 11.39 -7.97
CA GLU A 20 -5.97 10.55 -8.73
C GLU A 20 -5.38 9.18 -9.07
N GLY A 21 -4.14 9.12 -9.52
CA GLY A 21 -3.46 7.85 -9.84
C GLY A 21 -3.29 6.98 -8.60
N ILE A 22 -2.91 7.55 -7.47
CA ILE A 22 -2.81 6.83 -6.18
C ILE A 22 -4.19 6.32 -5.76
N ALA A 23 -5.23 7.13 -5.88
CA ALA A 23 -6.59 6.75 -5.50
C ALA A 23 -7.11 5.56 -6.33
N ILE A 24 -6.82 5.54 -7.63
CA ILE A 24 -7.19 4.43 -8.52
C ILE A 24 -6.48 3.14 -8.09
N VAL A 25 -5.18 3.18 -7.85
CA VAL A 25 -4.42 2.02 -7.36
C VAL A 25 -4.97 1.55 -6.01
N HIS A 26 -5.24 2.46 -5.09
CA HIS A 26 -5.75 2.15 -3.77
C HIS A 26 -7.11 1.45 -3.82
N ALA A 27 -8.07 2.02 -4.55
CA ALA A 27 -9.40 1.44 -4.69
C ALA A 27 -9.37 0.09 -5.43
N THR A 28 -8.62 -0.01 -6.52
CA THR A 28 -8.50 -1.22 -7.33
C THR A 28 -7.84 -2.35 -6.54
N SER A 29 -6.73 -2.08 -5.87
CA SER A 29 -6.02 -3.07 -5.07
C SER A 29 -6.86 -3.56 -3.89
N TRP A 30 -7.61 -2.68 -3.24
CA TRP A 30 -8.54 -3.03 -2.17
C TRP A 30 -9.65 -3.95 -2.66
N ARG A 31 -10.25 -3.64 -3.82
CA ARG A 31 -11.28 -4.48 -4.41
C ARG A 31 -10.74 -5.85 -4.80
N GLU A 32 -9.58 -5.90 -5.44
CA GLU A 32 -8.93 -7.16 -5.84
C GLU A 32 -8.62 -8.06 -4.63
N THR A 33 -8.18 -7.45 -3.52
CA THR A 33 -7.75 -8.19 -2.33
C THR A 33 -8.91 -8.50 -1.37
N TYR A 34 -9.81 -7.55 -1.17
CA TYR A 34 -10.83 -7.58 -0.11
C TYR A 34 -12.28 -7.61 -0.64
N GLY A 35 -12.50 -7.62 -1.94
CA GLY A 35 -13.84 -7.63 -2.53
C GLY A 35 -14.69 -8.81 -2.06
N ARG A 36 -14.07 -9.95 -1.77
CA ARG A 36 -14.74 -11.15 -1.26
C ARG A 36 -15.35 -10.99 0.14
N PHE A 37 -14.95 -9.98 0.90
CA PHE A 37 -15.50 -9.70 2.23
C PHE A 37 -16.69 -8.75 2.21
N VAL A 38 -17.13 -8.30 1.03
CA VAL A 38 -18.17 -7.31 0.85
C VAL A 38 -19.24 -7.89 -0.06
N ASP A 39 -20.52 -7.79 0.34
CA ASP A 39 -21.66 -8.38 -0.38
C ASP A 39 -21.84 -7.76 -1.78
N ASP A 40 -21.68 -6.45 -1.89
CA ASP A 40 -21.79 -5.73 -3.16
C ASP A 40 -20.56 -4.81 -3.38
N PRO A 41 -19.48 -5.34 -4.00
CA PRO A 41 -18.29 -4.56 -4.25
C PRO A 41 -18.51 -3.34 -5.14
N ASP A 42 -19.48 -3.40 -6.07
CA ASP A 42 -19.70 -2.32 -7.05
C ASP A 42 -20.28 -1.05 -6.41
N THR A 43 -20.99 -1.19 -5.30
CA THR A 43 -21.62 -0.07 -4.59
C THR A 43 -20.96 0.24 -3.24
N SER A 44 -19.95 -0.54 -2.86
CA SER A 44 -19.29 -0.37 -1.57
C SER A 44 -18.45 0.90 -1.52
N PRO A 45 -18.58 1.74 -0.47
CA PRO A 45 -17.73 2.92 -0.29
C PRO A 45 -16.25 2.57 -0.08
N TRP A 46 -15.94 1.34 0.30
CA TRP A 46 -14.55 0.87 0.47
C TRP A 46 -13.76 0.87 -0.86
N PHE A 47 -14.46 0.78 -2.00
CA PHE A 47 -13.85 0.71 -3.33
C PHE A 47 -14.20 1.90 -4.22
N ASP A 48 -14.74 2.96 -3.63
CA ASP A 48 -15.11 4.19 -4.34
C ASP A 48 -13.86 5.03 -4.63
N VAL A 49 -13.55 5.19 -5.92
CA VAL A 49 -12.39 5.96 -6.39
C VAL A 49 -12.54 7.43 -6.04
N GLU A 50 -13.70 8.06 -6.30
CA GLU A 50 -13.90 9.49 -6.07
C GLU A 50 -13.69 9.90 -4.61
N ARG A 51 -14.16 9.08 -3.69
CA ARG A 51 -13.93 9.29 -2.26
C ARG A 51 -12.44 9.26 -1.93
N ARG A 52 -11.70 8.33 -2.52
CA ARG A 52 -10.25 8.22 -2.30
C ARG A 52 -9.46 9.34 -2.97
N VAL A 53 -9.92 9.85 -4.10
CA VAL A 53 -9.30 11.04 -4.75
C VAL A 53 -9.32 12.22 -3.79
N GLY A 54 -10.47 12.52 -3.20
CA GLY A 54 -10.60 13.59 -2.20
C GLY A 54 -9.67 13.40 -1.01
N MET A 55 -9.63 12.18 -0.47
CA MET A 55 -8.76 11.82 0.65
C MET A 55 -7.27 12.00 0.29
N TRP A 56 -6.85 11.53 -0.87
CA TRP A 56 -5.45 11.63 -1.29
C TRP A 56 -5.01 13.06 -1.62
N ARG A 57 -5.90 13.88 -2.20
CA ARG A 57 -5.63 15.30 -2.38
C ARG A 57 -5.33 15.98 -1.04
N GLN A 58 -6.12 15.69 -0.02
CA GLN A 58 -5.90 16.22 1.32
C GLN A 58 -4.62 15.66 1.95
N ASN A 59 -4.40 14.35 1.90
CA ASN A 59 -3.21 13.71 2.48
C ASN A 59 -1.91 14.25 1.90
N LEU A 60 -1.86 14.44 0.58
CA LEU A 60 -0.68 14.98 -0.08
C LEU A 60 -0.47 16.47 0.23
N ALA A 61 -1.54 17.24 0.32
CA ALA A 61 -1.46 18.67 0.67
C ALA A 61 -1.00 18.88 2.12
N GLU A 62 -1.45 18.04 3.04
CA GLU A 62 -1.12 18.12 4.48
C GLU A 62 0.13 17.31 4.85
N GLU A 63 0.72 16.58 3.89
CA GLU A 63 1.86 15.69 4.13
C GLU A 63 1.61 14.71 5.30
N THR A 64 0.41 14.16 5.37
CA THR A 64 -0.02 13.23 6.42
C THR A 64 0.88 11.98 6.48
N PHE A 65 1.36 11.54 5.31
CA PHE A 65 2.27 10.40 5.16
C PHE A 65 3.51 10.81 4.38
N VAL A 66 4.61 10.09 4.58
CA VAL A 66 5.67 10.02 3.59
C VAL A 66 5.20 9.04 2.51
N THR A 67 5.00 9.52 1.29
CA THR A 67 4.41 8.72 0.20
C THR A 67 5.35 8.66 -1.00
N VAL A 68 5.54 7.46 -1.53
CA VAL A 68 6.26 7.19 -2.78
C VAL A 68 5.36 6.48 -3.75
N VAL A 69 5.62 6.67 -5.04
CA VAL A 69 4.85 6.04 -6.12
C VAL A 69 5.75 5.24 -7.03
N ALA A 70 5.18 4.19 -7.63
CA ALA A 70 5.74 3.47 -8.75
C ALA A 70 5.00 3.90 -10.02
N ALA A 71 5.71 4.47 -10.97
CA ALA A 71 5.15 4.99 -12.21
C ALA A 71 5.70 4.25 -13.42
N ASP A 72 4.82 3.86 -14.33
CA ASP A 72 5.15 3.33 -15.65
C ASP A 72 4.73 4.39 -16.68
N GLY A 73 5.68 5.23 -17.11
CA GLY A 73 5.37 6.44 -17.87
C GLY A 73 4.52 7.39 -17.02
N ASP A 74 3.37 7.76 -17.53
CA ASP A 74 2.42 8.65 -16.85
C ASP A 74 1.43 7.91 -15.94
N GLU A 75 1.45 6.59 -15.95
CA GLU A 75 0.55 5.76 -15.16
C GLU A 75 1.15 5.40 -13.80
N ILE A 76 0.42 5.70 -12.72
CA ILE A 76 0.76 5.20 -11.38
C ILE A 76 0.30 3.75 -11.29
N VAL A 77 1.22 2.83 -10.97
CA VAL A 77 0.95 1.39 -10.89
C VAL A 77 1.11 0.82 -9.47
N GLY A 78 1.60 1.64 -8.55
CA GLY A 78 1.76 1.27 -7.15
C GLY A 78 2.12 2.47 -6.29
N PHE A 79 1.97 2.32 -4.98
CA PHE A 79 2.40 3.34 -4.03
C PHE A 79 2.65 2.72 -2.65
N ALA A 80 3.40 3.44 -1.83
CA ALA A 80 3.58 3.11 -0.42
C ALA A 80 3.53 4.38 0.44
N ALA A 81 3.03 4.25 1.66
CA ALA A 81 2.89 5.35 2.60
C ALA A 81 3.33 4.91 4.00
N VAL A 82 4.14 5.74 4.65
CA VAL A 82 4.64 5.56 6.01
C VAL A 82 4.17 6.73 6.87
N GLN A 83 3.74 6.41 8.08
CA GLN A 83 3.29 7.36 9.08
C GLN A 83 4.16 7.23 10.34
N ARG A 84 4.45 8.36 11.00
CA ARG A 84 5.03 8.33 12.34
C ARG A 84 3.99 7.91 13.37
N THR A 85 4.45 7.18 14.38
CA THR A 85 3.64 6.70 15.49
C THR A 85 4.19 7.29 16.80
N PRO A 86 3.85 8.55 17.11
CA PRO A 86 4.42 9.26 18.25
C PRO A 86 3.88 8.80 19.61
N GLU A 87 2.88 7.93 19.63
CA GLU A 87 2.26 7.43 20.84
C GLU A 87 3.28 6.61 21.67
N PRO A 88 3.37 6.82 23.00
CA PRO A 88 4.33 6.11 23.84
C PRO A 88 4.18 4.57 23.81
N GLU A 89 2.97 4.07 23.54
CA GLU A 89 2.66 2.64 23.47
C GLU A 89 2.93 2.04 22.09
N ALA A 90 3.30 2.85 21.11
CA ALA A 90 3.59 2.35 19.76
C ALA A 90 4.78 1.38 19.77
N VAL A 91 4.62 0.25 19.11
CA VAL A 91 5.65 -0.80 19.07
C VAL A 91 6.88 -0.39 18.25
N ARG A 92 6.71 0.56 17.34
CA ARG A 92 7.77 1.18 16.50
C ARG A 92 7.48 2.66 16.30
N ASP A 93 8.50 3.41 15.93
CA ASP A 93 8.37 4.85 15.65
C ASP A 93 7.70 5.15 14.31
N GLU A 94 7.66 4.18 13.42
CA GLU A 94 7.05 4.30 12.11
C GLU A 94 6.14 3.10 11.81
N GLU A 95 5.06 3.37 11.10
CA GLU A 95 4.16 2.35 10.57
C GLU A 95 4.14 2.43 9.04
N LEU A 96 4.37 1.30 8.38
CA LEU A 96 4.06 1.16 6.95
C LEU A 96 2.55 0.98 6.83
N THR A 97 1.86 2.08 6.58
CA THR A 97 0.40 2.11 6.59
C THR A 97 -0.20 1.50 5.35
N MET A 98 0.44 1.71 4.20
CA MET A 98 -0.05 1.24 2.89
C MET A 98 1.13 0.85 1.99
N LEU A 99 0.96 -0.25 1.25
CA LEU A 99 1.80 -0.63 0.14
C LEU A 99 0.95 -1.46 -0.82
N TYR A 100 0.68 -0.92 -1.99
CA TYR A 100 -0.15 -1.57 -3.01
C TYR A 100 0.50 -1.46 -4.37
N VAL A 101 0.42 -2.56 -5.13
CA VAL A 101 0.82 -2.62 -6.54
C VAL A 101 -0.31 -3.30 -7.30
N LEU A 102 -0.68 -2.75 -8.45
CA LEU A 102 -1.69 -3.37 -9.32
C LEU A 102 -1.32 -4.82 -9.65
N ALA A 103 -2.32 -5.69 -9.72
CA ALA A 103 -2.12 -7.13 -9.91
C ALA A 103 -1.32 -7.46 -11.18
N ASP A 104 -1.55 -6.71 -12.27
CA ASP A 104 -0.84 -6.90 -13.54
C ASP A 104 0.63 -6.46 -13.51
N ARG A 105 1.08 -5.83 -12.42
CA ARG A 105 2.48 -5.46 -12.16
C ARG A 105 3.12 -6.27 -11.04
N HIS A 106 2.43 -7.28 -10.52
CA HIS A 106 3.02 -8.20 -9.54
C HIS A 106 4.20 -8.95 -10.17
N GLY A 107 5.29 -9.10 -9.42
CA GLY A 107 6.51 -9.74 -9.93
C GLY A 107 7.42 -8.81 -10.73
N SER A 108 7.06 -7.54 -10.88
CA SER A 108 7.88 -6.53 -11.59
C SER A 108 9.04 -5.95 -10.77
N GLY A 109 9.06 -6.20 -9.45
CA GLY A 109 9.98 -5.55 -8.51
C GLY A 109 9.48 -4.22 -7.96
N ALA A 110 8.28 -3.74 -8.38
CA ALA A 110 7.72 -2.47 -7.91
C ALA A 110 7.49 -2.46 -6.40
N GLY A 111 6.95 -3.53 -5.84
CA GLY A 111 6.71 -3.63 -4.39
C GLY A 111 7.99 -3.51 -3.58
N GLN A 112 9.04 -4.20 -3.99
CA GLN A 112 10.36 -4.13 -3.34
C GLN A 112 10.96 -2.72 -3.46
N GLY A 113 10.89 -2.12 -4.64
CA GLY A 113 11.38 -0.76 -4.86
C GLY A 113 10.64 0.29 -4.02
N LEU A 114 9.32 0.15 -3.89
CA LEU A 114 8.50 1.03 -3.03
C LEU A 114 8.89 0.90 -1.55
N LEU A 115 9.04 -0.34 -1.06
CA LEU A 115 9.42 -0.58 0.33
C LEU A 115 10.80 0.02 0.63
N GLU A 116 11.78 -0.20 -0.24
CA GLU A 116 13.12 0.35 -0.08
C GLU A 116 13.13 1.88 -0.10
N ALA A 117 12.35 2.50 -0.98
CA ALA A 117 12.29 3.96 -1.10
C ALA A 117 11.61 4.62 0.10
N VAL A 118 10.53 4.03 0.62
CA VAL A 118 9.72 4.65 1.70
C VAL A 118 10.28 4.36 3.08
N LEU A 119 10.90 3.22 3.28
CA LEU A 119 11.31 2.74 4.60
C LEU A 119 12.80 2.37 4.68
N GLY A 120 13.39 1.84 3.60
CA GLY A 120 14.75 1.30 3.64
C GLY A 120 14.88 0.18 4.66
N ASP A 121 15.93 0.22 5.48
CA ASP A 121 16.20 -0.76 6.54
C ASP A 121 15.64 -0.35 7.90
N ARG A 122 14.89 0.76 7.97
CA ARG A 122 14.40 1.27 9.25
C ARG A 122 13.42 0.31 9.91
N PRO A 123 13.43 0.20 11.25
CA PRO A 123 12.41 -0.51 12.00
C PRO A 123 11.02 0.08 11.74
N ALA A 124 10.02 -0.79 11.63
CA ALA A 124 8.64 -0.38 11.42
C ALA A 124 7.67 -1.46 11.86
N SER A 125 6.40 -1.07 12.01
CA SER A 125 5.28 -1.98 12.16
C SER A 125 4.36 -1.88 10.94
N LEU A 126 3.54 -2.90 10.73
CA LEU A 126 2.48 -2.89 9.74
C LEU A 126 1.34 -3.84 10.15
N TRP A 127 0.17 -3.61 9.58
CA TRP A 127 -0.96 -4.51 9.67
C TRP A 127 -1.24 -5.12 8.31
N VAL A 128 -1.47 -6.43 8.28
CA VAL A 128 -1.78 -7.16 7.06
C VAL A 128 -2.95 -8.11 7.34
N ALA A 129 -3.82 -8.30 6.34
CA ALA A 129 -4.89 -9.30 6.47
C ALA A 129 -4.28 -10.68 6.72
N ASP A 130 -4.78 -11.39 7.72
CA ASP A 130 -4.30 -12.73 8.08
C ASP A 130 -4.40 -13.69 6.89
N ASP A 131 -5.46 -13.56 6.11
CA ASP A 131 -5.73 -14.34 4.90
C ASP A 131 -5.16 -13.67 3.63
N ASN A 132 -3.92 -13.20 3.70
CA ASN A 132 -3.18 -12.67 2.55
C ASN A 132 -1.77 -13.26 2.51
N PRO A 133 -1.63 -14.53 2.07
CA PRO A 133 -0.34 -15.23 2.12
C PRO A 133 0.73 -14.58 1.24
N ARG A 134 0.32 -13.95 0.13
CA ARG A 134 1.24 -13.25 -0.77
C ARG A 134 1.92 -12.06 -0.07
N ALA A 135 1.14 -11.19 0.56
CA ALA A 135 1.67 -10.04 1.29
C ALA A 135 2.51 -10.48 2.47
N ARG A 136 2.05 -11.48 3.23
CA ARG A 136 2.80 -12.02 4.37
C ARG A 136 4.15 -12.58 3.95
N ALA A 137 4.21 -13.33 2.84
CA ALA A 137 5.47 -13.85 2.29
C ALA A 137 6.42 -12.72 1.87
N PHE A 138 5.89 -11.69 1.24
CA PHE A 138 6.67 -10.50 0.85
C PHE A 138 7.30 -9.82 2.08
N TYR A 139 6.52 -9.57 3.12
CA TYR A 139 7.02 -8.94 4.34
C TYR A 139 8.00 -9.83 5.10
N THR A 140 7.77 -11.14 5.13
CA THR A 140 8.70 -12.10 5.76
C THR A 140 10.08 -12.06 5.08
N ARG A 141 10.11 -12.00 3.75
CA ARG A 141 11.37 -11.84 3.00
C ARG A 141 12.11 -10.54 3.32
N ASN A 142 11.38 -9.53 3.79
CA ASN A 142 11.93 -8.23 4.14
C ASN A 142 12.18 -8.07 5.65
N GLY A 143 12.21 -9.16 6.41
CA GLY A 143 12.58 -9.17 7.81
C GLY A 143 11.45 -8.89 8.80
N PHE A 144 10.20 -8.78 8.35
CA PHE A 144 9.05 -8.61 9.23
C PHE A 144 8.59 -9.93 9.81
N VAL A 145 8.26 -9.92 11.10
CA VAL A 145 7.76 -11.09 11.85
C VAL A 145 6.50 -10.71 12.63
N ALA A 146 5.59 -11.67 12.80
CA ALA A 146 4.39 -11.46 13.61
C ALA A 146 4.77 -11.31 15.09
N ASP A 147 4.15 -10.35 15.78
CA ASP A 147 4.37 -10.11 17.21
C ASP A 147 3.23 -10.60 18.11
N GLY A 148 2.24 -11.28 17.53
CA GLY A 148 1.10 -11.82 18.24
C GLY A 148 -0.11 -10.91 18.35
N ALA A 149 0.01 -9.62 17.99
CA ALA A 149 -1.12 -8.71 17.97
C ALA A 149 -2.03 -8.98 16.78
N SER A 150 -3.33 -8.89 17.00
CA SER A 150 -4.36 -9.00 15.96
C SER A 150 -5.46 -7.99 16.16
N SER A 151 -6.16 -7.64 15.08
CA SER A 151 -7.25 -6.68 15.07
C SER A 151 -8.20 -6.99 13.92
N ALA A 152 -9.20 -6.15 13.72
CA ALA A 152 -10.06 -6.13 12.55
C ALA A 152 -10.04 -4.72 11.95
N PHE A 153 -10.25 -4.61 10.65
CA PHE A 153 -10.29 -3.32 9.99
C PHE A 153 -11.32 -3.32 8.86
N GLY A 154 -12.32 -2.44 8.95
CA GLY A 154 -13.39 -2.35 7.94
C GLY A 154 -14.01 -3.71 7.64
N PRO A 155 -14.06 -4.14 6.36
CA PRO A 155 -14.60 -5.44 5.99
C PRO A 155 -13.66 -6.61 6.29
N ILE A 156 -12.41 -6.36 6.67
CA ILE A 156 -11.40 -7.38 6.93
C ILE A 156 -11.60 -7.93 8.35
N PRO A 157 -11.99 -9.23 8.50
CA PRO A 157 -12.36 -9.77 9.81
C PRO A 157 -11.16 -9.94 10.75
N ARG A 158 -9.96 -10.15 10.19
CA ARG A 158 -8.75 -10.31 10.99
C ARG A 158 -7.53 -9.76 10.28
N THR A 159 -6.82 -8.88 10.97
CA THR A 159 -5.48 -8.42 10.60
C THR A 159 -4.49 -8.88 11.67
N VAL A 160 -3.24 -9.07 11.26
CA VAL A 160 -2.13 -9.37 12.17
C VAL A 160 -1.06 -8.31 12.03
N ARG A 161 -0.39 -7.99 13.14
CA ARG A 161 0.71 -7.04 13.13
C ARG A 161 2.03 -7.73 12.85
N LEU A 162 2.79 -7.19 11.93
CA LEU A 162 4.16 -7.59 11.64
C LEU A 162 5.11 -6.46 12.05
N VAL A 163 6.26 -6.82 12.55
CA VAL A 163 7.28 -5.86 13.02
C VAL A 163 8.66 -6.25 12.50
N ARG A 164 9.46 -5.23 12.31
CA ARG A 164 10.86 -5.37 11.95
C ARG A 164 11.73 -4.46 12.81
#